data_85343335f031d3003027a9fdda9a3b31
#
_entry.id   85343335f031d3003027a9fdda9a3b31
#
_cell.length_a   1.000
_cell.length_b   1.000
_cell.length_c   1.000
_cell.angle_alpha   90.00
_cell.angle_beta   90.00
_cell.angle_gamma   90.00
#
_symmetry.space_group_name_H-M   'P 1'
#
loop_
_entity.id
_entity.type
_entity.pdbx_description
1 polymer ?
#
loop_
_entity_poly.entity_id
_entity_poly.type
_entity_poly.pdbx_seq_one_letter_code
_entity_poly.pdbx_strand_id
1 'polypeptide(L)'
;MIRKLVTSVVGLGLVAGLAFTGAGVSGALADSGTPYTPYSFEHTPMGPDQAVMVVTEPGVEFGGGSKLAVQPGSTGNTDTRGDWLYCSSSKDKTCDPTNPALDLLALTVLPYCAKTTSQICLESLELAPAGGDFSEAQFLGNSQGMTIPGDASQNLFEGSTPSLFKAANVPNRGGTNNYAVSIHFSENFNHSTGKYETSSMIADVVPYKEVSGNYTAAYFDATAKPRDAIKGTNGVTECAYINDGSCGQRQDFTAGTKVRLKFRFPTSMGGWFSGRMKSPEIAINKISDTVNEAVVSAEPVDVPQLAYVKNQSDITIEKTWNVGRGGIPTGQFWGVTAGGPGGEDSFKWVDLFRKPLNDTAEGTVSYWNLMTTNSGSGNSCLSDTSKVLGVVTTNAMTYDVAAPSFKDGFLNYNVSGLHYLPGGKDLALGTYDLVMRSDTARCLYGFTNAPISATISVIGGETDNVATTVVNEANGWLKLAAYGFTFSDKTLQVKMTQAKASAGSTRSSITCVKGKVTKKVTGSKCPAGYKKK
;
A
#
# COMPACT_ATOMS: atom_id res chain seq x y z
N MET A 1 40.65 32.02 -42.42
CA MET A 1 41.14 32.98 -41.42
C MET A 1 39.92 33.73 -40.82
N ILE A 2 39.35 33.33 -39.73
CA ILE A 2 38.54 34.18 -38.86
C ILE A 2 38.56 33.51 -37.48
N ARG A 3 39.17 34.17 -36.50
CA ARG A 3 39.24 33.80 -35.09
C ARG A 3 37.89 34.03 -34.44
N LYS A 4 37.39 33.06 -33.70
CA LYS A 4 36.27 33.25 -32.74
C LYS A 4 36.83 33.52 -31.35
N LEU A 5 36.46 34.69 -30.82
CA LEU A 5 36.65 35.06 -29.42
C LEU A 5 35.69 34.21 -28.55
N VAL A 6 36.23 33.69 -27.49
CA VAL A 6 35.46 33.09 -26.38
C VAL A 6 35.34 34.17 -25.31
N THR A 7 34.10 34.56 -25.00
CA THR A 7 33.80 35.45 -23.89
C THR A 7 33.21 34.60 -22.75
N SER A 8 33.94 34.48 -21.65
CA SER A 8 33.44 33.85 -20.41
C SER A 8 32.57 34.86 -19.67
N VAL A 9 31.32 34.48 -19.44
CA VAL A 9 30.42 35.18 -18.51
C VAL A 9 30.30 34.36 -17.23
N VAL A 10 30.80 34.91 -16.13
CA VAL A 10 30.60 34.41 -14.78
C VAL A 10 29.21 34.91 -14.33
N GLY A 11 28.25 34.02 -14.20
CA GLY A 11 26.94 34.31 -13.68
C GLY A 11 26.85 33.90 -12.22
N LEU A 12 26.68 34.88 -11.33
CA LEU A 12 26.24 34.66 -9.94
C LEU A 12 24.83 34.09 -9.94
N GLY A 13 24.64 32.88 -9.43
CA GLY A 13 23.34 32.27 -9.26
C GLY A 13 22.63 32.81 -8.00
N LEU A 14 21.62 33.64 -8.18
CA LEU A 14 20.60 33.89 -7.19
C LEU A 14 19.69 32.65 -7.12
N VAL A 15 19.61 32.03 -5.94
CA VAL A 15 18.59 30.99 -5.66
C VAL A 15 17.27 31.69 -5.43
N ALA A 16 16.47 31.84 -6.48
CA ALA A 16 15.07 32.18 -6.37
C ALA A 16 14.29 30.87 -6.26
N GLY A 17 13.62 30.65 -5.14
CA GLY A 17 12.69 29.54 -4.98
C GLY A 17 11.51 29.69 -5.96
N LEU A 18 11.57 28.94 -7.04
CA LEU A 18 10.43 28.76 -7.93
C LEU A 18 9.50 27.69 -7.30
N ALA A 19 8.40 28.16 -6.75
CA ALA A 19 7.24 27.30 -6.51
C ALA A 19 6.75 26.82 -7.88
N PHE A 20 7.12 25.61 -8.27
CA PHE A 20 6.53 24.94 -9.40
C PHE A 20 5.10 24.53 -8.99
N THR A 21 4.12 25.32 -9.39
CA THR A 21 2.76 24.83 -9.55
C THR A 21 2.80 23.86 -10.72
N GLY A 22 3.04 22.60 -10.43
CA GLY A 22 2.89 21.51 -11.39
C GLY A 22 1.41 21.44 -11.75
N ALA A 23 1.03 22.02 -12.88
CA ALA A 23 -0.20 21.66 -13.53
C ALA A 23 -0.08 20.17 -13.90
N GLY A 24 -0.53 19.30 -13.00
CA GLY A 24 -0.75 17.91 -13.31
C GLY A 24 -1.73 17.87 -14.48
N VAL A 25 -1.29 17.35 -15.60
CA VAL A 25 -2.21 16.88 -16.63
C VAL A 25 -2.91 15.65 -16.06
N SER A 26 -3.82 15.86 -15.11
CA SER A 26 -4.89 14.93 -14.86
C SER A 26 -5.74 15.00 -16.11
N GLY A 27 -5.70 13.98 -16.94
CA GLY A 27 -6.74 13.75 -17.93
C GLY A 27 -8.05 13.59 -17.15
N ALA A 28 -8.69 14.72 -16.86
CA ALA A 28 -10.06 14.71 -16.42
C ALA A 28 -10.81 14.05 -17.58
N LEU A 29 -11.29 12.83 -17.37
CA LEU A 29 -12.34 12.27 -18.22
C LEU A 29 -13.43 13.33 -18.21
N ALA A 30 -13.63 13.99 -19.36
CA ALA A 30 -14.67 14.98 -19.52
C ALA A 30 -15.98 14.29 -19.13
N ASP A 31 -16.67 14.87 -18.17
CA ASP A 31 -17.99 14.43 -17.75
C ASP A 31 -18.89 14.42 -18.99
N SER A 32 -19.12 13.23 -19.55
CA SER A 32 -19.88 13.03 -20.79
C SER A 32 -21.39 13.22 -20.57
N GLY A 33 -21.80 13.70 -19.39
CA GLY A 33 -23.20 13.84 -19.01
C GLY A 33 -23.94 12.52 -18.79
N THR A 34 -23.26 11.38 -18.92
CA THR A 34 -23.80 10.08 -18.51
C THR A 34 -23.66 9.93 -17.00
N PRO A 35 -24.68 9.41 -16.30
CA PRO A 35 -24.58 9.12 -14.87
C PRO A 35 -23.37 8.23 -14.61
N TYR A 36 -22.54 8.61 -13.61
CA TYR A 36 -21.43 7.80 -13.17
C TYR A 36 -21.93 6.47 -12.63
N THR A 37 -21.36 5.37 -13.12
CA THR A 37 -21.56 4.02 -12.59
C THR A 37 -20.19 3.44 -12.27
N PRO A 38 -19.94 2.98 -11.03
CA PRO A 38 -18.68 2.36 -10.69
C PRO A 38 -18.48 1.07 -11.52
N TYR A 39 -17.24 0.81 -11.91
CA TYR A 39 -16.91 -0.45 -12.57
C TYR A 39 -16.99 -1.61 -11.56
N SER A 40 -17.59 -2.71 -11.98
CA SER A 40 -17.55 -3.98 -11.27
C SER A 40 -17.43 -5.13 -12.27
N PHE A 41 -16.47 -6.01 -12.05
CA PHE A 41 -16.30 -7.22 -12.86
C PHE A 41 -17.42 -8.26 -12.62
N GLU A 42 -18.13 -8.18 -11.52
CA GLU A 42 -19.27 -9.06 -11.20
C GLU A 42 -20.41 -8.92 -12.19
N HIS A 43 -20.46 -7.80 -12.90
CA HIS A 43 -21.45 -7.56 -13.96
C HIS A 43 -20.97 -8.03 -15.34
N THR A 44 -19.79 -8.63 -15.46
CA THR A 44 -19.28 -9.13 -16.73
C THR A 44 -20.10 -10.34 -17.20
N PRO A 45 -20.79 -10.26 -18.36
CA PRO A 45 -21.61 -11.36 -18.83
C PRO A 45 -20.78 -12.61 -19.14
N MET A 46 -21.24 -13.77 -18.69
CA MET A 46 -20.63 -15.06 -19.03
C MET A 46 -21.67 -16.14 -19.26
N GLY A 47 -21.32 -17.10 -20.11
CA GLY A 47 -22.13 -18.28 -20.37
C GLY A 47 -21.92 -19.39 -19.31
N PRO A 48 -22.75 -20.46 -19.37
CA PRO A 48 -22.71 -21.54 -18.37
C PRO A 48 -21.39 -22.32 -18.33
N ASP A 49 -20.67 -22.39 -19.46
CA ASP A 49 -19.39 -23.11 -19.59
C ASP A 49 -18.19 -22.16 -19.57
N GLN A 50 -18.37 -20.96 -19.10
CA GLN A 50 -17.36 -19.91 -19.07
C GLN A 50 -17.02 -19.49 -17.64
N ALA A 51 -15.83 -18.94 -17.46
CA ALA A 51 -15.40 -18.26 -16.25
C ALA A 51 -14.83 -16.89 -16.61
N VAL A 52 -14.98 -15.93 -15.71
CA VAL A 52 -14.37 -14.61 -15.83
C VAL A 52 -13.06 -14.60 -15.06
N MET A 53 -12.00 -14.18 -15.71
CA MET A 53 -10.72 -13.89 -15.07
C MET A 53 -10.59 -12.41 -14.79
N VAL A 54 -10.23 -12.08 -13.58
CA VAL A 54 -10.11 -10.70 -13.10
C VAL A 54 -8.83 -10.52 -12.28
N VAL A 55 -8.34 -9.30 -12.19
CA VAL A 55 -7.31 -8.94 -11.20
C VAL A 55 -8.02 -8.47 -9.95
N THR A 56 -7.73 -9.12 -8.82
CA THR A 56 -8.30 -8.78 -7.52
C THR A 56 -7.28 -8.10 -6.62
N GLU A 57 -7.75 -7.16 -5.80
CA GLU A 57 -6.94 -6.55 -4.75
C GLU A 57 -7.12 -7.32 -3.43
N PRO A 58 -6.04 -7.49 -2.64
CA PRO A 58 -6.16 -8.00 -1.27
C PRO A 58 -7.04 -7.08 -0.42
N GLY A 59 -7.82 -7.65 0.49
CA GLY A 59 -8.62 -6.87 1.45
C GLY A 59 -10.09 -6.68 1.10
N VAL A 60 -10.48 -6.91 -0.15
CA VAL A 60 -11.88 -6.77 -0.61
C VAL A 60 -12.85 -7.74 0.07
N GLU A 61 -12.36 -8.86 0.60
CA GLU A 61 -13.18 -9.95 1.16
C GLU A 61 -13.66 -9.71 2.60
N PHE A 62 -13.29 -8.59 3.23
CA PHE A 62 -13.48 -8.40 4.69
C PHE A 62 -14.69 -7.54 5.09
N GLY A 63 -15.63 -7.29 4.19
CA GLY A 63 -16.85 -6.50 4.47
C GLY A 63 -17.72 -7.02 5.61
N GLY A 64 -17.46 -8.23 6.12
CA GLY A 64 -18.24 -8.87 7.19
C GLY A 64 -17.72 -8.64 8.62
N GLY A 65 -16.67 -7.84 8.82
CA GLY A 65 -16.10 -7.57 10.15
C GLY A 65 -15.06 -8.61 10.61
N SER A 66 -14.82 -8.65 11.92
CA SER A 66 -13.77 -9.48 12.54
C SER A 66 -14.18 -10.93 12.71
N LYS A 67 -13.21 -11.85 12.60
CA LYS A 67 -13.43 -13.30 12.69
C LYS A 67 -12.35 -13.94 13.56
N LEU A 68 -12.77 -14.92 14.36
CA LEU A 68 -11.87 -15.83 15.03
C LEU A 68 -12.10 -17.23 14.47
N ALA A 69 -11.04 -17.86 14.00
CA ALA A 69 -11.13 -19.12 13.28
C ALA A 69 -10.02 -20.09 13.72
N VAL A 70 -10.24 -21.35 13.46
CA VAL A 70 -9.28 -22.41 13.68
C VAL A 70 -9.30 -23.39 12.52
N GLN A 71 -8.14 -23.87 12.13
CA GLN A 71 -8.01 -24.92 11.15
C GLN A 71 -7.38 -26.17 11.78
N PRO A 72 -8.11 -27.30 11.86
CA PRO A 72 -7.58 -28.56 12.38
C PRO A 72 -6.54 -29.18 11.44
N GLY A 73 -5.51 -29.81 12.01
CA GLY A 73 -4.64 -30.72 11.28
C GLY A 73 -3.49 -30.10 10.53
N SER A 74 -2.97 -28.94 10.94
CA SER A 74 -1.76 -28.39 10.36
C SER A 74 -0.51 -29.18 10.78
N THR A 75 -0.25 -30.27 10.08
CA THR A 75 1.05 -30.99 10.18
C THR A 75 2.03 -30.55 9.07
N GLY A 76 1.82 -29.37 8.49
CA GLY A 76 2.67 -28.83 7.42
C GLY A 76 2.33 -29.35 6.01
N ASN A 77 1.40 -30.29 5.86
CA ASN A 77 0.92 -30.77 4.58
C ASN A 77 -0.44 -30.15 4.24
N THR A 78 -0.49 -29.32 3.20
CA THR A 78 -1.71 -28.63 2.76
C THR A 78 -2.85 -29.55 2.36
N ASP A 79 -2.57 -30.78 1.99
CA ASP A 79 -3.56 -31.76 1.54
C ASP A 79 -4.33 -32.43 2.69
N THR A 80 -3.89 -32.25 3.94
CA THR A 80 -4.51 -32.82 5.15
C THR A 80 -5.19 -31.78 6.03
N ARG A 81 -5.20 -30.51 5.66
CA ARG A 81 -5.89 -29.46 6.42
C ARG A 81 -7.39 -29.67 6.38
N GLY A 82 -7.99 -29.67 7.57
CA GLY A 82 -9.46 -29.65 7.71
C GLY A 82 -10.05 -28.30 7.29
N ASP A 83 -11.38 -28.26 7.21
CA ASP A 83 -12.10 -27.02 6.96
C ASP A 83 -11.94 -26.03 8.12
N TRP A 84 -12.05 -24.74 7.81
CA TRP A 84 -12.09 -23.69 8.82
C TRP A 84 -13.30 -23.86 9.73
N LEU A 85 -13.07 -23.76 11.04
CA LEU A 85 -14.08 -23.68 12.07
C LEU A 85 -14.04 -22.28 12.69
N TYR A 86 -15.19 -21.74 13.05
CA TYR A 86 -15.30 -20.38 13.57
C TYR A 86 -15.69 -20.37 15.03
N CYS A 87 -15.20 -19.37 15.77
CA CYS A 87 -15.36 -19.24 17.20
C CYS A 87 -15.93 -17.89 17.58
N SER A 88 -16.72 -17.85 18.66
CA SER A 88 -17.31 -16.62 19.19
C SER A 88 -16.32 -15.78 20.02
N SER A 89 -15.28 -16.41 20.57
CA SER A 89 -14.25 -15.77 21.39
C SER A 89 -13.04 -16.69 21.57
N SER A 90 -11.95 -16.18 22.14
CA SER A 90 -10.77 -16.96 22.53
C SER A 90 -11.05 -18.03 23.61
N LYS A 91 -12.21 -17.97 24.25
CA LYS A 91 -12.66 -18.93 25.29
C LYS A 91 -13.63 -19.98 24.75
N ASP A 92 -13.94 -19.91 23.45
CA ASP A 92 -14.76 -20.93 22.80
C ASP A 92 -13.98 -22.25 22.71
N LYS A 93 -14.61 -23.35 23.08
CA LYS A 93 -13.98 -24.69 23.07
C LYS A 93 -13.51 -25.12 21.68
N THR A 94 -14.11 -24.58 20.63
CA THR A 94 -13.71 -24.83 19.24
C THR A 94 -12.32 -24.28 18.97
N CYS A 95 -11.99 -23.12 19.55
CA CYS A 95 -10.69 -22.46 19.45
C CYS A 95 -9.81 -22.69 20.68
N ASP A 96 -9.67 -23.93 21.10
CA ASP A 96 -8.87 -24.28 22.29
C ASP A 96 -7.36 -24.06 22.02
N PRO A 97 -6.74 -23.03 22.62
CA PRO A 97 -5.34 -22.72 22.40
C PRO A 97 -4.37 -23.74 23.05
N THR A 98 -4.88 -24.63 23.90
CA THR A 98 -4.06 -25.69 24.53
C THR A 98 -3.86 -26.88 23.60
N ASN A 99 -4.61 -26.99 22.52
CA ASN A 99 -4.46 -28.03 21.52
C ASN A 99 -3.46 -27.63 20.42
N PRO A 100 -2.22 -28.18 20.41
CA PRO A 100 -1.19 -27.79 19.44
C PRO A 100 -1.46 -28.26 18.02
N ALA A 101 -2.48 -29.09 17.79
CA ALA A 101 -2.90 -29.53 16.47
C ALA A 101 -3.84 -28.54 15.77
N LEU A 102 -4.16 -27.43 16.41
CA LEU A 102 -5.04 -26.39 15.87
C LEU A 102 -4.25 -25.15 15.46
N ASP A 103 -4.39 -24.71 14.21
CA ASP A 103 -3.89 -23.41 13.76
C ASP A 103 -4.98 -22.36 14.05
N LEU A 104 -4.77 -21.49 15.03
CA LEU A 104 -5.71 -20.43 15.36
C LEU A 104 -5.34 -19.13 14.65
N LEU A 105 -6.35 -18.53 14.03
CA LEU A 105 -6.25 -17.29 13.27
C LEU A 105 -7.30 -16.29 13.76
N ALA A 106 -6.90 -15.07 14.02
CA ALA A 106 -7.83 -13.94 14.15
C ALA A 106 -7.66 -13.01 12.95
N LEU A 107 -8.78 -12.59 12.37
CA LEU A 107 -8.88 -11.50 11.41
C LEU A 107 -9.60 -10.36 12.11
N THR A 108 -8.87 -9.32 12.46
CA THR A 108 -9.32 -8.26 13.37
C THR A 108 -9.43 -6.95 12.62
N VAL A 109 -10.64 -6.41 12.52
CA VAL A 109 -10.88 -5.04 12.03
C VAL A 109 -10.72 -4.09 13.19
N LEU A 110 -9.87 -3.06 13.05
CA LEU A 110 -9.60 -2.12 14.14
C LEU A 110 -10.84 -1.32 14.54
N PRO A 111 -11.12 -1.22 15.84
CA PRO A 111 -12.15 -0.31 16.35
C PRO A 111 -11.71 1.16 16.23
N TYR A 112 -12.68 2.08 16.22
CA TYR A 112 -12.42 3.51 16.31
C TYR A 112 -11.97 3.89 17.74
N CYS A 113 -10.85 4.59 17.90
CA CYS A 113 -10.22 4.85 19.22
C CYS A 113 -11.17 5.52 20.23
N ALA A 114 -12.05 6.42 19.79
CA ALA A 114 -13.01 7.05 20.67
C ALA A 114 -14.15 6.13 21.15
N LYS A 115 -14.21 4.88 20.68
CA LYS A 115 -15.26 3.90 20.99
C LYS A 115 -14.72 2.62 21.64
N THR A 116 -13.44 2.57 21.94
CA THR A 116 -12.79 1.40 22.55
C THR A 116 -11.81 1.81 23.63
N THR A 117 -11.45 0.88 24.50
CA THR A 117 -10.32 0.99 25.42
C THR A 117 -9.05 0.37 24.86
N SER A 118 -9.13 -0.27 23.69
CA SER A 118 -7.97 -0.83 23.00
C SER A 118 -6.97 0.28 22.64
N GLN A 119 -5.69 -0.01 22.84
CA GLN A 119 -4.62 0.90 22.41
C GLN A 119 -4.33 0.77 20.91
N ILE A 120 -4.71 -0.34 20.29
CA ILE A 120 -4.58 -0.60 18.86
C ILE A 120 -5.94 -0.27 18.23
N CYS A 121 -6.01 0.83 17.48
CA CYS A 121 -7.28 1.40 17.01
C CYS A 121 -7.07 2.42 15.88
N LEU A 122 -8.14 2.72 15.14
CA LEU A 122 -8.23 3.80 14.15
C LEU A 122 -8.46 5.14 14.88
N GLU A 123 -7.55 6.11 14.72
CA GLU A 123 -7.66 7.42 15.38
C GLU A 123 -8.50 8.43 14.60
N SER A 124 -8.18 8.65 13.31
CA SER A 124 -8.91 9.61 12.49
C SER A 124 -8.78 9.33 11.00
N LEU A 125 -9.76 9.82 10.26
CA LEU A 125 -9.74 9.99 8.83
C LEU A 125 -9.84 11.49 8.52
N GLU A 126 -8.90 12.01 7.75
CA GLU A 126 -8.95 13.36 7.22
C GLU A 126 -8.93 13.32 5.69
N LEU A 127 -9.70 14.18 5.04
CA LEU A 127 -9.71 14.31 3.58
C LEU A 127 -9.53 15.77 3.18
N ALA A 128 -8.96 15.96 1.99
CA ALA A 128 -8.84 17.26 1.35
C ALA A 128 -9.34 17.17 -0.09
N PRO A 129 -10.14 18.14 -0.58
CA PRO A 129 -10.46 18.25 -1.99
C PRO A 129 -9.24 18.72 -2.79
N ALA A 130 -9.31 18.66 -4.11
CA ALA A 130 -8.24 19.14 -4.99
C ALA A 130 -7.83 20.58 -4.62
N GLY A 131 -6.56 20.77 -4.31
CA GLY A 131 -6.01 22.08 -3.94
C GLY A 131 -6.45 22.64 -2.58
N GLY A 132 -7.26 21.90 -1.82
CA GLY A 132 -7.74 22.30 -0.49
C GLY A 132 -6.91 21.74 0.66
N ASP A 133 -7.28 22.16 1.87
CA ASP A 133 -6.67 21.70 3.11
C ASP A 133 -7.37 20.46 3.67
N PHE A 134 -6.65 19.67 4.44
CA PHE A 134 -7.21 18.53 5.15
C PHE A 134 -8.22 18.97 6.20
N SER A 135 -9.33 18.27 6.27
CA SER A 135 -10.33 18.38 7.32
C SER A 135 -10.71 17.00 7.85
N GLU A 136 -10.93 16.92 9.16
CA GLU A 136 -11.33 15.67 9.80
C GLU A 136 -12.74 15.26 9.37
N ALA A 137 -12.89 14.01 8.99
CA ALA A 137 -14.18 13.42 8.65
C ALA A 137 -14.94 13.04 9.93
N GLN A 138 -16.23 13.33 9.96
CA GLN A 138 -17.11 12.98 11.06
C GLN A 138 -17.32 11.46 11.11
N PHE A 139 -17.01 10.83 12.24
CA PHE A 139 -17.37 9.43 12.50
C PHE A 139 -18.88 9.28 12.62
N LEU A 140 -19.48 8.39 11.84
CA LEU A 140 -20.92 8.11 11.81
C LEU A 140 -21.31 6.89 12.63
N GLY A 141 -20.37 5.97 12.83
CA GLY A 141 -20.59 4.68 13.49
C GLY A 141 -19.83 3.57 12.77
N ASN A 142 -20.04 2.35 13.21
CA ASN A 142 -19.54 1.16 12.55
C ASN A 142 -20.65 0.52 11.70
N SER A 143 -20.29 -0.20 10.63
CA SER A 143 -21.23 -1.05 9.92
C SER A 143 -21.72 -2.19 10.82
N GLN A 144 -22.78 -2.87 10.41
CA GLN A 144 -23.16 -4.14 11.02
C GLN A 144 -22.13 -5.22 10.65
N GLY A 145 -22.11 -6.31 11.41
CA GLY A 145 -21.22 -7.42 11.14
C GLY A 145 -20.66 -8.05 12.41
N MET A 146 -19.67 -8.92 12.22
CA MET A 146 -19.09 -9.67 13.32
C MET A 146 -18.02 -8.87 14.04
N THR A 147 -18.03 -8.99 15.37
CA THR A 147 -17.00 -8.47 16.26
C THR A 147 -16.40 -9.60 17.10
N ILE A 148 -15.19 -9.44 17.56
CA ILE A 148 -14.56 -10.34 18.52
C ILE A 148 -14.11 -9.56 19.76
N PRO A 149 -14.34 -10.09 20.96
CA PRO A 149 -13.78 -9.47 22.16
C PRO A 149 -12.27 -9.66 22.18
N GLY A 150 -11.55 -8.60 22.55
CA GLY A 150 -10.13 -8.69 22.79
C GLY A 150 -9.79 -9.55 24.01
N ASP A 151 -8.59 -10.15 24.01
CA ASP A 151 -8.06 -10.89 25.15
C ASP A 151 -6.58 -10.52 25.37
N ALA A 152 -6.36 -9.57 26.28
CA ALA A 152 -5.02 -9.10 26.60
C ALA A 152 -4.13 -10.23 27.16
N SER A 153 -4.73 -11.26 27.79
CA SER A 153 -3.99 -12.41 28.30
C SER A 153 -3.35 -13.25 27.19
N GLN A 154 -3.93 -13.23 26.00
CA GLN A 154 -3.44 -13.92 24.79
C GLN A 154 -2.90 -12.95 23.73
N ASN A 155 -2.83 -11.64 24.01
CA ASN A 155 -2.46 -10.61 23.04
C ASN A 155 -3.38 -10.57 21.80
N LEU A 156 -4.65 -10.95 21.96
CA LEU A 156 -5.68 -10.87 20.93
C LEU A 156 -6.31 -9.47 20.97
N PHE A 157 -6.33 -8.78 19.84
CA PHE A 157 -6.92 -7.45 19.75
C PHE A 157 -8.46 -7.52 19.73
N GLU A 158 -9.08 -6.45 20.22
CA GLU A 158 -10.51 -6.23 20.05
C GLU A 158 -10.81 -6.02 18.57
N GLY A 159 -11.74 -6.80 18.03
CA GLY A 159 -12.15 -6.75 16.64
C GLY A 159 -13.54 -6.11 16.48
N SER A 160 -13.62 -5.16 15.56
CA SER A 160 -14.81 -4.40 15.20
C SER A 160 -15.27 -4.73 13.77
N THR A 161 -16.05 -3.83 13.19
CA THR A 161 -16.48 -3.80 11.78
C THR A 161 -16.02 -2.50 11.14
N PRO A 162 -16.08 -2.35 9.80
CA PRO A 162 -15.69 -1.12 9.12
C PRO A 162 -16.25 0.15 9.76
N SER A 163 -15.41 1.16 9.92
CA SER A 163 -15.77 2.47 10.47
C SER A 163 -16.27 3.38 9.36
N LEU A 164 -17.42 4.03 9.56
CA LEU A 164 -18.09 4.87 8.57
C LEU A 164 -17.89 6.35 8.91
N PHE A 165 -17.58 7.14 7.89
CA PHE A 165 -17.26 8.55 8.02
C PHE A 165 -17.99 9.41 7.00
N LYS A 166 -18.18 10.69 7.32
CA LYS A 166 -18.67 11.72 6.41
C LYS A 166 -17.67 12.88 6.33
N ALA A 167 -17.16 13.15 5.13
CA ALA A 167 -16.26 14.26 4.85
C ALA A 167 -17.06 15.45 4.28
N ALA A 168 -17.27 16.50 5.06
CA ALA A 168 -18.23 17.56 4.76
C ALA A 168 -18.04 18.21 3.36
N ASN A 169 -16.80 18.37 2.90
CA ASN A 169 -16.46 19.13 1.70
C ASN A 169 -15.72 18.30 0.63
N VAL A 170 -15.75 16.99 0.74
CA VAL A 170 -15.04 16.11 -0.20
C VAL A 170 -16.03 15.08 -0.74
N PRO A 171 -16.75 15.42 -1.84
CA PRO A 171 -17.65 14.48 -2.48
C PRO A 171 -16.84 13.40 -3.23
N ASN A 172 -17.37 12.18 -3.25
CA ASN A 172 -16.91 11.12 -4.12
C ASN A 172 -17.66 11.13 -5.47
N ARG A 173 -17.22 10.31 -6.44
CA ARG A 173 -17.84 10.27 -7.78
C ARG A 173 -19.28 9.75 -7.77
N GLY A 174 -19.70 9.01 -6.76
CA GLY A 174 -21.09 8.60 -6.55
C GLY A 174 -22.01 9.72 -6.05
N GLY A 175 -21.49 10.95 -5.87
CA GLY A 175 -22.26 12.12 -5.43
C GLY A 175 -22.54 12.15 -3.93
N THR A 176 -21.84 11.34 -3.12
CA THR A 176 -21.93 11.37 -1.66
C THR A 176 -20.61 11.83 -1.04
N ASN A 177 -20.63 12.12 0.26
CA ASN A 177 -19.45 12.48 1.02
C ASN A 177 -19.06 11.36 2.00
N ASN A 178 -19.46 10.14 1.71
CA ASN A 178 -19.33 9.01 2.62
C ASN A 178 -18.08 8.17 2.28
N TYR A 179 -17.39 7.74 3.35
CA TYR A 179 -16.17 6.96 3.27
C TYR A 179 -16.20 5.87 4.34
N ALA A 180 -15.82 4.65 3.97
CA ALA A 180 -15.60 3.55 4.90
C ALA A 180 -14.10 3.35 5.10
N VAL A 181 -13.69 3.08 6.32
CA VAL A 181 -12.32 2.71 6.67
C VAL A 181 -12.32 1.32 7.28
N SER A 182 -11.46 0.47 6.75
CA SER A 182 -11.24 -0.87 7.25
C SER A 182 -9.74 -1.09 7.41
N ILE A 183 -9.29 -1.35 8.64
CA ILE A 183 -7.90 -1.73 8.91
C ILE A 183 -7.94 -3.14 9.49
N HIS A 184 -7.47 -4.09 8.71
CA HIS A 184 -7.47 -5.50 9.07
C HIS A 184 -6.11 -5.94 9.55
N PHE A 185 -6.06 -6.65 10.67
CA PHE A 185 -4.91 -7.43 11.09
C PHE A 185 -5.20 -8.91 10.93
N SER A 186 -4.21 -9.65 10.43
CA SER A 186 -4.15 -11.10 10.57
C SER A 186 -3.25 -11.43 11.74
N GLU A 187 -3.76 -12.20 12.67
CA GLU A 187 -3.06 -12.59 13.89
C GLU A 187 -3.04 -14.11 13.99
N ASN A 188 -1.85 -14.71 14.07
CA ASN A 188 -1.69 -16.15 14.22
C ASN A 188 -1.31 -16.47 15.66
N PHE A 189 -1.90 -17.52 16.22
CA PHE A 189 -1.57 -17.95 17.58
C PHE A 189 -0.26 -18.73 17.59
N ASN A 190 0.69 -18.28 18.39
CA ASN A 190 1.94 -18.97 18.61
C ASN A 190 1.84 -19.85 19.87
N HIS A 191 1.74 -21.16 19.68
CA HIS A 191 1.63 -22.13 20.79
C HIS A 191 2.82 -22.10 21.74
N SER A 192 4.01 -21.69 21.29
CA SER A 192 5.20 -21.62 22.14
C SER A 192 5.16 -20.47 23.13
N THR A 193 4.53 -19.36 22.75
CA THR A 193 4.39 -18.16 23.59
C THR A 193 3.02 -18.05 24.27
N GLY A 194 2.02 -18.80 23.79
CA GLY A 194 0.62 -18.70 24.21
C GLY A 194 -0.05 -17.39 23.83
N LYS A 195 0.42 -16.74 22.74
CA LYS A 195 -0.02 -15.40 22.31
C LYS A 195 -0.35 -15.36 20.82
N TYR A 196 -1.30 -14.49 20.47
CA TYR A 196 -1.47 -14.07 19.09
C TYR A 196 -0.36 -13.12 18.68
N GLU A 197 0.18 -13.34 17.50
CA GLU A 197 1.23 -12.54 16.88
C GLU A 197 0.70 -11.99 15.55
N THR A 198 0.78 -10.67 15.38
CA THR A 198 0.30 -10.02 14.17
C THR A 198 1.24 -10.34 13.00
N SER A 199 0.69 -10.91 11.94
CA SER A 199 1.44 -11.34 10.76
C SER A 199 1.29 -10.37 9.57
N SER A 200 0.14 -9.72 9.44
CA SER A 200 -0.10 -8.78 8.34
C SER A 200 -1.17 -7.74 8.69
N MET A 201 -1.16 -6.66 7.92
CA MET A 201 -2.14 -5.57 7.99
C MET A 201 -2.54 -5.16 6.57
N ILE A 202 -3.82 -4.85 6.40
CA ILE A 202 -4.35 -4.16 5.22
C ILE A 202 -5.24 -3.03 5.72
N ALA A 203 -4.98 -1.81 5.25
CA ALA A 203 -5.77 -0.62 5.53
C ALA A 203 -6.36 -0.08 4.24
N ASP A 204 -7.68 0.06 4.19
CA ASP A 204 -8.43 0.57 3.05
C ASP A 204 -9.27 1.78 3.44
N VAL A 205 -9.29 2.78 2.56
CA VAL A 205 -10.27 3.88 2.60
C VAL A 205 -11.08 3.83 1.31
N VAL A 206 -12.38 3.64 1.46
CA VAL A 206 -13.29 3.37 0.33
C VAL A 206 -14.42 4.40 0.31
N PRO A 207 -14.52 5.23 -0.75
CA PRO A 207 -15.71 6.03 -0.99
C PRO A 207 -16.92 5.11 -1.19
N TYR A 208 -18.09 5.47 -0.66
CA TYR A 208 -19.27 4.65 -0.86
C TYR A 208 -20.56 5.46 -1.03
N LYS A 209 -21.53 4.78 -1.63
CA LYS A 209 -22.94 5.19 -1.68
C LYS A 209 -23.78 4.05 -1.14
N GLU A 210 -24.61 4.33 -0.16
CA GLU A 210 -25.50 3.32 0.37
C GLU A 210 -26.58 2.97 -0.65
N VAL A 211 -26.77 1.69 -0.90
CA VAL A 211 -27.81 1.12 -1.78
C VAL A 211 -28.61 0.08 -1.02
N SER A 212 -29.92 0.09 -1.21
CA SER A 212 -30.82 -0.92 -0.63
C SER A 212 -30.84 -2.17 -1.48
N GLY A 213 -30.96 -3.34 -0.85
CA GLY A 213 -31.02 -4.62 -1.54
C GLY A 213 -31.28 -5.78 -0.59
N ASN A 214 -31.23 -6.99 -1.12
CA ASN A 214 -31.38 -8.21 -0.31
C ASN A 214 -30.03 -8.61 0.30
N TYR A 215 -29.58 -7.80 1.26
CA TYR A 215 -28.34 -8.00 1.99
C TYR A 215 -28.63 -8.45 3.42
N THR A 216 -27.76 -9.27 3.97
CA THR A 216 -27.80 -9.68 5.38
C THR A 216 -26.39 -9.52 5.94
N ALA A 217 -26.22 -8.71 6.97
CA ALA A 217 -24.94 -8.53 7.64
C ALA A 217 -24.40 -9.86 8.17
N ALA A 218 -23.09 -10.06 8.11
CA ALA A 218 -22.49 -11.27 8.63
C ALA A 218 -22.65 -11.36 10.16
N TYR A 219 -23.05 -12.53 10.66
CA TYR A 219 -23.21 -12.79 12.09
C TYR A 219 -22.75 -14.20 12.47
N PHE A 220 -22.44 -14.39 13.75
CA PHE A 220 -22.07 -15.68 14.30
C PHE A 220 -23.32 -16.40 14.84
N ASP A 221 -23.63 -17.58 14.29
CA ASP A 221 -24.72 -18.46 14.74
C ASP A 221 -24.15 -19.54 15.68
N ALA A 222 -24.29 -19.32 16.98
CA ALA A 222 -23.83 -20.26 18.00
C ALA A 222 -24.59 -21.61 18.00
N THR A 223 -25.68 -21.73 17.25
CA THR A 223 -26.46 -22.97 17.14
C THR A 223 -26.05 -23.83 15.96
N ALA A 224 -25.33 -23.24 15.01
CA ALA A 224 -24.79 -23.93 13.84
C ALA A 224 -23.56 -24.77 14.19
N LYS A 225 -23.20 -25.69 13.30
CA LYS A 225 -21.88 -26.34 13.39
C LYS A 225 -20.77 -25.31 13.25
N PRO A 226 -19.63 -25.45 13.95
CA PRO A 226 -18.55 -24.47 13.90
C PRO A 226 -18.08 -24.09 12.50
N ARG A 227 -18.12 -25.01 11.54
CA ARG A 227 -17.81 -24.77 10.12
C ARG A 227 -18.81 -23.82 9.44
N ASP A 228 -20.08 -23.90 9.83
CA ASP A 228 -21.18 -23.16 9.23
C ASP A 228 -21.67 -22.02 10.15
N ALA A 229 -20.86 -21.66 11.16
CA ALA A 229 -21.26 -20.70 12.19
C ALA A 229 -21.33 -19.26 11.69
N ILE A 230 -20.64 -18.92 10.60
CA ILE A 230 -20.80 -17.60 9.95
C ILE A 230 -21.97 -17.66 8.97
N LYS A 231 -22.92 -16.79 9.18
CA LYS A 231 -24.12 -16.60 8.36
C LYS A 231 -24.15 -15.19 7.80
N GLY A 232 -25.06 -14.96 6.86
CA GLY A 232 -25.22 -13.67 6.19
C GLY A 232 -24.44 -13.59 4.88
N THR A 233 -24.41 -12.43 4.29
CA THR A 233 -23.69 -12.13 3.05
C THR A 233 -22.22 -11.88 3.40
N ASN A 234 -21.35 -12.72 2.91
CA ASN A 234 -19.92 -12.63 3.17
C ASN A 234 -19.24 -12.10 1.92
N GLY A 235 -18.69 -10.87 2.00
CA GLY A 235 -17.78 -10.32 0.99
C GLY A 235 -18.39 -10.20 -0.42
N VAL A 236 -19.17 -9.17 -0.66
CA VAL A 236 -19.51 -8.73 -2.01
C VAL A 236 -18.47 -7.70 -2.42
N THR A 237 -17.73 -7.95 -3.49
CA THR A 237 -16.59 -7.10 -3.91
C THR A 237 -17.00 -5.67 -4.24
N GLU A 238 -18.23 -5.45 -4.67
CA GLU A 238 -18.81 -4.11 -4.90
C GLU A 238 -19.17 -3.36 -3.63
N CYS A 239 -19.18 -4.00 -2.46
CA CYS A 239 -19.58 -3.37 -1.21
C CYS A 239 -18.38 -3.15 -0.27
N ALA A 240 -18.21 -1.93 0.22
CA ALA A 240 -17.25 -1.61 1.28
C ALA A 240 -17.68 -2.20 2.64
N TYR A 241 -18.97 -2.38 2.83
CA TYR A 241 -19.58 -3.04 3.99
C TYR A 241 -20.99 -3.53 3.63
N ILE A 242 -21.54 -4.42 4.44
CA ILE A 242 -22.89 -4.95 4.30
C ILE A 242 -23.64 -4.76 5.62
N ASN A 243 -24.83 -4.17 5.53
CA ASN A 243 -25.82 -4.09 6.60
C ASN A 243 -27.05 -4.92 6.22
N ASP A 244 -27.96 -5.17 7.18
CA ASP A 244 -29.24 -5.77 6.87
C ASP A 244 -30.06 -4.82 5.99
N GLY A 245 -30.41 -5.29 4.78
CA GLY A 245 -31.19 -4.54 3.81
C GLY A 245 -30.41 -3.48 3.01
N SER A 246 -29.12 -3.29 3.24
CA SER A 246 -28.32 -2.33 2.48
C SER A 246 -26.84 -2.72 2.36
N CYS A 247 -26.15 -2.08 1.41
CA CYS A 247 -24.69 -2.19 1.27
C CYS A 247 -24.12 -0.81 0.95
N GLY A 248 -22.91 -0.56 1.44
CA GLY A 248 -22.10 0.57 1.04
C GLY A 248 -21.42 0.30 -0.30
N GLN A 249 -22.13 0.51 -1.42
CA GLN A 249 -21.57 0.28 -2.76
C GLN A 249 -20.34 1.16 -2.98
N ARG A 250 -19.23 0.54 -3.37
CA ARG A 250 -17.96 1.22 -3.66
C ARG A 250 -18.16 2.28 -4.74
N GLN A 251 -17.48 3.39 -4.58
CA GLN A 251 -17.43 4.48 -5.54
C GLN A 251 -15.97 4.84 -5.79
N ASP A 252 -15.71 5.66 -6.81
CA ASP A 252 -14.38 6.22 -7.01
C ASP A 252 -14.20 7.54 -6.25
N PHE A 253 -12.95 7.84 -5.94
CA PHE A 253 -12.57 9.16 -5.44
C PHE A 253 -12.72 10.21 -6.54
N THR A 254 -13.07 11.43 -6.15
CA THR A 254 -12.97 12.58 -7.05
C THR A 254 -11.50 12.92 -7.31
N ALA A 255 -11.15 13.27 -8.52
CA ALA A 255 -9.79 13.62 -8.91
C ALA A 255 -9.19 14.69 -8.01
N GLY A 256 -7.93 14.48 -7.60
CA GLY A 256 -7.20 15.39 -6.71
C GLY A 256 -7.60 15.33 -5.23
N THR A 257 -8.50 14.41 -4.85
CA THR A 257 -8.74 14.11 -3.44
C THR A 257 -7.44 13.65 -2.79
N LYS A 258 -7.20 14.11 -1.54
CA LYS A 258 -6.14 13.58 -0.69
C LYS A 258 -6.75 12.94 0.56
N VAL A 259 -6.19 11.83 0.96
CA VAL A 259 -6.60 11.08 2.15
C VAL A 259 -5.46 11.12 3.16
N ARG A 260 -5.77 11.34 4.44
CA ARG A 260 -4.86 11.14 5.56
C ARG A 260 -5.52 10.22 6.57
N LEU A 261 -4.88 9.09 6.82
CA LEU A 261 -5.31 8.09 7.77
C LEU A 261 -4.34 8.05 8.95
N LYS A 262 -4.90 8.08 10.16
CA LYS A 262 -4.15 8.00 11.41
C LYS A 262 -4.63 6.81 12.23
N PHE A 263 -3.72 5.90 12.58
CA PHE A 263 -4.05 4.68 13.32
C PHE A 263 -2.89 4.20 14.17
N ARG A 264 -3.21 3.38 15.17
CA ARG A 264 -2.23 2.74 16.05
C ARG A 264 -2.07 1.28 15.71
N PHE A 265 -0.83 0.81 15.76
CA PHE A 265 -0.46 -0.56 15.43
C PHE A 265 0.68 -1.05 16.34
N PRO A 266 0.85 -2.40 16.50
CA PRO A 266 1.88 -2.93 17.39
C PRO A 266 3.29 -2.66 16.87
N THR A 267 4.24 -2.39 17.80
CA THR A 267 5.65 -2.16 17.46
C THR A 267 6.33 -3.38 16.85
N SER A 268 5.76 -4.58 17.01
CA SER A 268 6.23 -5.81 16.36
C SER A 268 5.98 -5.83 14.85
N MET A 269 5.11 -4.95 14.34
CA MET A 269 4.81 -4.83 12.91
C MET A 269 5.73 -3.78 12.29
N GLY A 270 6.82 -4.25 11.69
CA GLY A 270 7.79 -3.43 10.98
C GLY A 270 8.02 -3.95 9.56
N GLY A 271 9.14 -3.57 8.97
CA GLY A 271 9.51 -3.98 7.61
C GLY A 271 8.95 -3.06 6.53
N TRP A 272 8.48 -3.63 5.44
CA TRP A 272 8.00 -2.89 4.29
C TRP A 272 6.48 -2.87 4.19
N PHE A 273 5.96 -1.77 3.65
CA PHE A 273 4.57 -1.65 3.25
C PHE A 273 4.49 -1.47 1.74
N SER A 274 3.38 -1.88 1.16
CA SER A 274 3.02 -1.58 -0.23
C SER A 274 1.58 -1.08 -0.30
N GLY A 275 1.19 -0.49 -1.43
CA GLY A 275 -0.19 -0.04 -1.56
C GLY A 275 -0.53 0.64 -2.87
N ARG A 276 -1.79 1.04 -2.94
CA ARG A 276 -2.42 1.76 -4.03
C ARG A 276 -2.62 3.21 -3.63
N MET A 277 -1.60 4.01 -3.84
CA MET A 277 -1.67 5.45 -3.60
C MET A 277 -0.55 6.16 -4.34
N LYS A 278 -0.69 7.46 -4.51
CA LYS A 278 0.31 8.32 -5.16
C LYS A 278 0.80 9.38 -4.19
N SER A 279 2.08 9.69 -4.30
CA SER A 279 2.73 10.73 -3.51
C SER A 279 2.61 10.52 -1.98
N PRO A 280 2.80 9.30 -1.45
CA PRO A 280 2.63 9.05 -0.03
C PRO A 280 3.59 9.86 0.83
N GLU A 281 3.08 10.34 1.95
CA GLU A 281 3.83 10.86 3.09
C GLU A 281 3.53 9.99 4.30
N ILE A 282 4.56 9.56 4.98
CA ILE A 282 4.43 8.67 6.13
C ILE A 282 5.19 9.23 7.35
N ALA A 283 4.54 9.21 8.49
CA ALA A 283 5.18 9.41 9.78
C ALA A 283 4.84 8.26 10.72
N ILE A 284 5.85 7.73 11.38
CA ILE A 284 5.70 6.68 12.39
C ILE A 284 6.19 7.25 13.72
N ASN A 285 5.27 7.38 14.66
CA ASN A 285 5.51 7.94 15.98
C ASN A 285 5.41 6.81 17.03
N LYS A 286 6.37 6.73 17.92
CA LYS A 286 6.30 5.79 19.05
C LYS A 286 5.38 6.34 20.13
N ILE A 287 4.28 5.63 20.44
CA ILE A 287 3.34 5.97 21.50
C ILE A 287 3.74 5.31 22.82
N SER A 288 4.14 4.03 22.77
CA SER A 288 4.64 3.27 23.91
C SER A 288 5.68 2.24 23.46
N ASP A 289 6.15 1.38 24.35
CA ASP A 289 7.06 0.31 23.98
C ASP A 289 6.41 -0.77 23.10
N THR A 290 5.10 -0.85 23.11
CA THR A 290 4.34 -1.86 22.34
C THR A 290 3.46 -1.27 21.24
N VAL A 291 3.33 0.07 21.16
CA VAL A 291 2.41 0.75 20.23
C VAL A 291 3.11 1.86 19.46
N ASN A 292 2.98 1.81 18.16
CA ASN A 292 3.29 2.90 17.23
C ASN A 292 2.00 3.55 16.72
N GLU A 293 2.12 4.81 16.29
CA GLU A 293 1.12 5.53 15.51
C GLU A 293 1.66 5.69 14.09
N ALA A 294 0.83 5.40 13.11
CA ALA A 294 1.06 5.74 11.72
C ALA A 294 0.18 6.92 11.31
N VAL A 295 0.78 7.90 10.65
CA VAL A 295 0.08 8.95 9.92
C VAL A 295 0.48 8.82 8.46
N VAL A 296 -0.46 8.44 7.61
CA VAL A 296 -0.22 8.22 6.18
C VAL A 296 -1.12 9.13 5.38
N SER A 297 -0.54 9.99 4.55
CA SER A 297 -1.30 10.85 3.65
C SER A 297 -0.86 10.64 2.21
N ALA A 298 -1.83 10.55 1.29
CA ALA A 298 -1.58 10.30 -0.13
C ALA A 298 -2.79 10.64 -0.99
N GLU A 299 -2.57 10.76 -2.29
CA GLU A 299 -3.64 10.77 -3.29
C GLU A 299 -4.05 9.34 -3.63
N PRO A 300 -5.36 9.04 -3.81
CA PRO A 300 -5.82 7.80 -4.41
C PRO A 300 -5.28 7.63 -5.83
N VAL A 301 -5.28 6.40 -6.32
CA VAL A 301 -4.88 6.07 -7.69
C VAL A 301 -5.97 5.29 -8.41
N ASP A 302 -6.15 5.58 -9.69
CA ASP A 302 -6.99 4.80 -10.57
C ASP A 302 -6.17 3.64 -11.14
N VAL A 303 -6.64 2.41 -10.89
CA VAL A 303 -6.01 1.18 -11.34
C VAL A 303 -6.81 0.62 -12.50
N PRO A 304 -6.19 0.45 -13.68
CA PRO A 304 -6.84 -0.22 -14.81
C PRO A 304 -7.24 -1.65 -14.42
N GLN A 305 -8.44 -2.05 -14.80
CA GLN A 305 -9.00 -3.35 -14.49
C GLN A 305 -9.15 -4.17 -15.78
N LEU A 306 -9.06 -5.48 -15.65
CA LEU A 306 -9.43 -6.39 -16.72
C LEU A 306 -10.50 -7.36 -16.22
N ALA A 307 -11.40 -7.72 -17.13
CA ALA A 307 -12.25 -8.87 -17.00
C ALA A 307 -12.22 -9.63 -18.33
N TYR A 308 -11.85 -10.88 -18.30
CA TYR A 308 -11.73 -11.69 -19.50
C TYR A 308 -12.48 -13.00 -19.35
N VAL A 309 -13.48 -13.20 -20.23
CA VAL A 309 -14.29 -14.40 -20.24
C VAL A 309 -13.58 -15.49 -21.03
N LYS A 310 -13.39 -16.65 -20.43
CA LYS A 310 -12.82 -17.84 -21.07
C LYS A 310 -13.73 -19.04 -21.00
N ASN A 311 -13.67 -19.86 -22.05
CA ASN A 311 -14.28 -21.19 -22.04
C ASN A 311 -13.43 -22.14 -21.20
N GLN A 312 -14.08 -23.09 -20.54
CA GLN A 312 -13.40 -24.10 -19.72
C GLN A 312 -12.39 -24.92 -20.51
N SER A 313 -12.64 -25.16 -21.81
CA SER A 313 -11.72 -25.86 -22.71
C SER A 313 -10.36 -25.18 -22.85
N ASP A 314 -10.31 -23.86 -22.66
CA ASP A 314 -9.13 -23.03 -22.91
C ASP A 314 -8.22 -22.90 -21.69
N ILE A 315 -8.60 -23.52 -20.56
CA ILE A 315 -7.94 -23.39 -19.25
C ILE A 315 -6.64 -24.22 -19.12
N THR A 316 -6.24 -24.96 -20.14
CA THR A 316 -5.12 -25.92 -20.04
C THR A 316 -3.77 -25.24 -19.78
N ILE A 317 -3.58 -24.04 -20.31
CA ILE A 317 -2.33 -23.25 -20.14
C ILE A 317 -2.25 -22.72 -18.71
N GLU A 318 -3.34 -22.27 -18.16
CA GLU A 318 -3.45 -21.67 -16.84
C GLU A 318 -3.18 -22.67 -15.70
N LYS A 319 -3.48 -23.94 -15.89
CA LYS A 319 -3.17 -24.99 -14.92
C LYS A 319 -1.67 -25.16 -14.67
N THR A 320 -0.83 -24.82 -15.65
CA THR A 320 0.63 -24.91 -15.54
C THR A 320 1.22 -23.79 -14.68
N TRP A 321 0.47 -22.73 -14.41
CA TRP A 321 0.93 -21.56 -13.66
C TRP A 321 0.48 -21.53 -12.19
N ASN A 322 0.03 -22.68 -11.68
CA ASN A 322 -0.35 -22.88 -10.28
C ASN A 322 -1.37 -21.88 -9.75
N VAL A 323 -2.20 -21.32 -10.61
CA VAL A 323 -3.22 -20.36 -10.25
C VAL A 323 -4.48 -21.11 -9.84
N GLY A 324 -4.71 -21.15 -8.57
CA GLY A 324 -5.90 -21.74 -7.98
C GLY A 324 -5.86 -23.26 -7.88
N ARG A 325 -5.96 -23.76 -6.69
CA ARG A 325 -6.05 -25.16 -6.37
C ARG A 325 -7.37 -25.74 -6.91
N GLY A 326 -7.30 -26.58 -7.93
CA GLY A 326 -8.43 -27.43 -8.29
C GLY A 326 -9.22 -27.07 -9.55
N GLY A 327 -8.75 -26.18 -10.41
CA GLY A 327 -9.42 -25.80 -11.66
C GLY A 327 -10.41 -24.65 -11.47
N ILE A 328 -10.78 -24.01 -12.57
CA ILE A 328 -11.71 -22.89 -12.58
C ILE A 328 -13.13 -23.48 -12.66
N PRO A 329 -14.00 -23.25 -11.68
CA PRO A 329 -15.40 -23.65 -11.79
C PRO A 329 -16.08 -22.87 -12.90
N THR A 330 -16.90 -23.53 -13.72
CA THR A 330 -17.75 -22.85 -14.71
C THR A 330 -18.77 -21.96 -14.00
N GLY A 331 -19.10 -20.83 -14.62
CA GLY A 331 -20.05 -19.87 -14.07
C GLY A 331 -19.55 -19.09 -12.86
N GLN A 332 -18.23 -19.08 -12.59
CA GLN A 332 -17.64 -18.38 -11.46
C GLN A 332 -16.54 -17.39 -11.89
N PHE A 333 -16.28 -16.44 -11.02
CA PHE A 333 -15.14 -15.54 -11.14
C PHE A 333 -13.86 -16.23 -10.69
N TRP A 334 -12.79 -15.95 -11.41
CA TRP A 334 -11.46 -16.41 -11.08
C TRP A 334 -10.52 -15.22 -10.93
N GLY A 335 -10.10 -14.96 -9.70
CA GLY A 335 -9.23 -13.84 -9.38
C GLY A 335 -7.76 -14.19 -9.56
N VAL A 336 -7.03 -13.31 -10.22
CA VAL A 336 -5.57 -13.24 -10.15
C VAL A 336 -5.23 -12.14 -9.15
N THR A 337 -4.65 -12.50 -8.03
CA THR A 337 -4.29 -11.52 -7.01
C THR A 337 -3.16 -10.64 -7.53
N ALA A 338 -3.40 -9.33 -7.57
CA ALA A 338 -2.35 -8.36 -7.81
C ALA A 338 -1.34 -8.43 -6.66
N GLY A 339 -0.14 -8.90 -6.97
CA GLY A 339 0.94 -8.92 -6.01
C GLY A 339 0.82 -9.99 -4.92
N GLY A 340 1.42 -11.13 -5.12
CA GLY A 340 1.64 -12.15 -4.11
C GLY A 340 3.10 -12.55 -4.07
N PRO A 341 3.52 -13.39 -3.11
CA PRO A 341 4.87 -13.97 -3.11
C PRO A 341 5.18 -14.83 -4.34
N GLY A 342 4.25 -14.90 -5.31
CA GLY A 342 4.39 -15.47 -6.64
C GLY A 342 4.30 -14.43 -7.76
N GLY A 343 4.83 -13.22 -7.55
CA GLY A 343 4.72 -12.08 -8.48
C GLY A 343 5.00 -12.38 -9.95
N GLU A 344 5.95 -13.28 -10.24
CA GLU A 344 6.23 -13.71 -11.61
C GLU A 344 5.02 -14.32 -12.33
N ASP A 345 4.16 -15.06 -11.62
CA ASP A 345 2.99 -15.67 -12.23
C ASP A 345 1.91 -14.61 -12.55
N SER A 346 1.72 -13.62 -11.69
CA SER A 346 0.80 -12.52 -11.97
C SER A 346 1.21 -11.71 -13.20
N PHE A 347 2.51 -11.50 -13.43
CA PHE A 347 3.03 -10.84 -14.63
C PHE A 347 2.73 -11.66 -15.90
N LYS A 348 2.96 -12.97 -15.87
CA LYS A 348 2.62 -13.90 -16.96
C LYS A 348 1.12 -13.89 -17.30
N TRP A 349 0.26 -13.73 -16.26
CA TRP A 349 -1.17 -13.62 -16.45
C TRP A 349 -1.56 -12.35 -17.21
N VAL A 350 -1.02 -11.21 -16.84
CA VAL A 350 -1.28 -9.96 -17.57
C VAL A 350 -0.85 -10.09 -19.02
N ASP A 351 0.29 -10.68 -19.30
CA ASP A 351 0.77 -10.91 -20.67
C ASP A 351 -0.17 -11.80 -21.49
N LEU A 352 -0.76 -12.82 -20.86
CA LEU A 352 -1.72 -13.68 -21.52
C LEU A 352 -2.95 -12.92 -22.02
N PHE A 353 -3.40 -11.91 -21.27
CA PHE A 353 -4.59 -11.14 -21.58
C PHE A 353 -4.36 -9.93 -22.49
N ARG A 354 -3.16 -9.42 -22.58
CA ARG A 354 -2.84 -8.24 -23.41
C ARG A 354 -3.34 -8.40 -24.84
N LYS A 355 -2.97 -9.51 -25.48
CA LYS A 355 -3.31 -9.74 -26.90
C LYS A 355 -4.81 -9.85 -27.17
N PRO A 356 -5.59 -10.69 -26.47
CA PRO A 356 -7.03 -10.80 -26.71
C PRO A 356 -7.80 -9.54 -26.33
N LEU A 357 -7.27 -8.70 -25.40
CA LEU A 357 -7.87 -7.43 -25.01
C LEU A 357 -7.36 -6.23 -25.81
N ASN A 358 -6.53 -6.43 -26.83
CA ASN A 358 -5.82 -5.36 -27.55
C ASN A 358 -5.12 -4.39 -26.60
N ASP A 359 -4.56 -4.92 -25.50
CA ASP A 359 -3.86 -4.18 -24.44
C ASP A 359 -4.71 -3.05 -23.81
N THR A 360 -6.02 -3.24 -23.75
CA THR A 360 -7.03 -2.25 -23.30
C THR A 360 -7.71 -2.71 -22.03
N ALA A 361 -7.82 -1.84 -21.05
CA ALA A 361 -8.55 -2.08 -19.81
C ALA A 361 -10.06 -2.11 -20.05
N GLU A 362 -10.76 -2.95 -19.29
CA GLU A 362 -12.22 -3.03 -19.29
C GLU A 362 -12.84 -1.87 -18.49
N GLY A 363 -12.21 -1.52 -17.38
CA GLY A 363 -12.63 -0.46 -16.48
C GLY A 363 -11.47 0.12 -15.70
N THR A 364 -11.78 1.04 -14.79
CA THR A 364 -10.86 1.55 -13.78
C THR A 364 -11.54 1.54 -12.42
N VAL A 365 -10.79 1.27 -11.37
CA VAL A 365 -11.23 1.38 -9.97
C VAL A 365 -10.26 2.26 -9.22
N SER A 366 -10.80 3.17 -8.44
CA SER A 366 -10.02 4.07 -7.61
C SER A 366 -9.73 3.44 -6.26
N TYR A 367 -8.45 3.35 -5.88
CA TYR A 367 -7.99 2.76 -4.63
C TYR A 367 -7.20 3.75 -3.78
N TRP A 368 -7.35 3.61 -2.48
CA TRP A 368 -6.43 4.08 -1.46
C TRP A 368 -6.25 2.97 -0.44
N ASN A 369 -5.16 2.24 -0.54
CA ASN A 369 -4.85 1.18 0.42
C ASN A 369 -3.37 1.11 0.78
N LEU A 370 -3.09 0.50 1.93
CA LEU A 370 -1.77 0.23 2.47
C LEU A 370 -1.77 -1.16 3.09
N MET A 371 -0.75 -1.95 2.76
CA MET A 371 -0.60 -3.30 3.33
C MET A 371 0.84 -3.57 3.74
N THR A 372 1.02 -4.44 4.73
CA THR A 372 2.33 -4.99 5.05
C THR A 372 2.78 -5.95 3.95
N THR A 373 4.07 -6.00 3.71
CA THR A 373 4.67 -6.93 2.75
C THR A 373 5.58 -7.92 3.44
N ASN A 374 5.73 -9.09 2.85
CA ASN A 374 6.79 -10.00 3.27
C ASN A 374 8.15 -9.43 2.86
N SER A 375 9.00 -9.15 3.82
CA SER A 375 10.37 -8.67 3.61
C SER A 375 11.28 -9.80 3.12
N GLY A 376 11.07 -10.26 1.88
CA GLY A 376 11.78 -11.39 1.28
C GLY A 376 13.16 -11.10 0.70
N SER A 377 13.75 -9.92 0.92
CA SER A 377 15.09 -9.65 0.40
C SER A 377 16.13 -10.27 1.34
N GLY A 378 17.00 -11.12 0.81
CA GLY A 378 18.15 -11.66 1.55
C GLY A 378 19.20 -10.61 1.99
N ASN A 379 18.86 -9.31 1.91
CA ASN A 379 19.69 -8.19 2.31
C ASN A 379 19.32 -7.71 3.71
N SER A 380 20.26 -7.75 4.65
CA SER A 380 20.02 -7.37 6.05
C SER A 380 19.53 -5.93 6.26
N CYS A 381 19.89 -4.99 5.35
CA CYS A 381 19.39 -3.61 5.41
C CYS A 381 17.91 -3.50 5.04
N LEU A 382 17.37 -4.44 4.25
CA LEU A 382 15.99 -4.46 3.77
C LEU A 382 15.09 -5.43 4.56
N SER A 383 15.64 -6.22 5.47
CA SER A 383 14.93 -7.26 6.24
C SER A 383 14.76 -6.96 7.74
N ASP A 384 15.12 -5.75 8.20
CA ASP A 384 14.94 -5.35 9.60
C ASP A 384 13.45 -5.08 9.89
N THR A 385 12.79 -6.03 10.56
CA THR A 385 11.38 -5.92 10.95
C THR A 385 11.16 -5.20 12.28
N SER A 386 12.22 -4.75 12.96
CA SER A 386 12.11 -4.02 14.24
C SER A 386 11.55 -2.60 14.07
N LYS A 387 11.46 -2.11 12.84
CA LYS A 387 10.94 -0.78 12.46
C LYS A 387 10.34 -0.82 11.07
N VAL A 388 9.49 0.16 10.75
CA VAL A 388 9.02 0.38 9.37
C VAL A 388 10.18 0.90 8.53
N LEU A 389 10.53 0.20 7.47
CA LEU A 389 11.66 0.49 6.58
C LEU A 389 11.26 1.38 5.40
N GLY A 390 10.07 1.18 4.87
CA GLY A 390 9.60 1.93 3.73
C GLY A 390 8.22 1.52 3.24
N VAL A 391 7.75 2.26 2.25
CA VAL A 391 6.48 2.06 1.55
C VAL A 391 6.75 2.12 0.06
N VAL A 392 6.19 1.18 -0.71
CA VAL A 392 6.20 1.19 -2.17
C VAL A 392 4.77 1.25 -2.67
N THR A 393 4.47 2.20 -3.56
CA THR A 393 3.12 2.35 -4.08
C THR A 393 3.08 2.54 -5.58
N THR A 394 2.02 2.04 -6.23
CA THR A 394 1.84 2.10 -7.68
C THR A 394 0.37 1.94 -8.06
N ASN A 395 0.01 2.40 -9.27
CA ASN A 395 -1.27 2.10 -9.91
C ASN A 395 -1.19 0.98 -10.96
N ALA A 396 -0.08 0.24 -11.02
CA ALA A 396 0.05 -0.89 -11.93
C ALA A 396 -0.97 -1.99 -11.58
N MET A 397 -1.51 -2.70 -12.57
CA MET A 397 -2.43 -3.82 -12.34
C MET A 397 -1.80 -4.88 -11.46
N THR A 398 -0.57 -5.27 -11.77
CA THR A 398 0.21 -6.19 -10.96
C THR A 398 1.59 -5.61 -10.67
N TYR A 399 2.16 -5.93 -9.52
CA TYR A 399 3.41 -5.36 -9.03
C TYR A 399 4.05 -6.28 -7.98
N ASP A 400 5.33 -6.10 -7.74
CA ASP A 400 6.00 -6.79 -6.64
C ASP A 400 5.47 -6.26 -5.29
N VAL A 401 4.77 -7.08 -4.52
CA VAL A 401 4.33 -6.70 -3.15
C VAL A 401 5.43 -6.89 -2.10
N ALA A 402 6.66 -7.11 -2.51
CA ALA A 402 7.82 -7.21 -1.64
C ALA A 402 8.59 -5.89 -1.60
N ALA A 403 9.56 -5.79 -0.69
CA ALA A 403 10.57 -4.75 -0.75
C ALA A 403 11.26 -4.75 -2.13
N PRO A 404 11.68 -3.58 -2.65
CA PRO A 404 12.48 -3.53 -3.87
C PRO A 404 13.71 -4.44 -3.74
N SER A 405 14.00 -5.22 -4.77
CA SER A 405 15.19 -6.09 -4.77
C SER A 405 16.46 -5.27 -5.06
N PHE A 406 17.50 -5.46 -4.24
CA PHE A 406 18.78 -4.78 -4.47
C PHE A 406 19.75 -5.69 -5.23
N LYS A 407 20.07 -5.32 -6.46
CA LYS A 407 20.98 -6.07 -7.30
C LYS A 407 21.82 -5.12 -8.17
N ASP A 408 23.11 -5.39 -8.29
CA ASP A 408 24.06 -4.65 -9.14
C ASP A 408 24.11 -3.13 -8.86
N GLY A 409 23.83 -2.72 -7.62
CA GLY A 409 23.78 -1.32 -7.21
C GLY A 409 22.48 -0.60 -7.57
N PHE A 410 21.43 -1.33 -7.92
CA PHE A 410 20.10 -0.81 -8.20
C PHE A 410 19.07 -1.41 -7.26
N LEU A 411 18.08 -0.60 -6.87
CA LEU A 411 16.80 -1.09 -6.36
C LEU A 411 15.88 -1.35 -7.55
N ASN A 412 15.44 -2.59 -7.70
CA ASN A 412 14.58 -3.03 -8.80
C ASN A 412 13.17 -3.31 -8.28
N TYR A 413 12.16 -2.91 -9.03
CA TYR A 413 10.77 -3.13 -8.73
C TYR A 413 9.98 -3.38 -10.02
N ASN A 414 9.29 -4.51 -10.10
CA ASN A 414 8.55 -4.90 -11.28
C ASN A 414 7.10 -4.45 -11.19
N VAL A 415 6.59 -3.94 -12.30
CA VAL A 415 5.20 -3.53 -12.49
C VAL A 415 4.72 -3.96 -13.87
N SER A 416 3.44 -4.33 -13.98
CA SER A 416 2.81 -4.64 -15.25
C SER A 416 1.35 -4.20 -15.26
N GLY A 417 0.83 -3.90 -16.43
CA GLY A 417 -0.54 -3.47 -16.63
C GLY A 417 -0.87 -3.38 -18.12
N LEU A 418 -2.12 -3.10 -18.44
CA LEU A 418 -2.55 -2.84 -19.81
C LEU A 418 -2.12 -1.44 -20.24
N HIS A 419 -1.90 -1.28 -21.55
CA HIS A 419 -1.35 -0.05 -22.12
C HIS A 419 -2.39 1.07 -22.26
N TYR A 420 -3.66 0.69 -22.49
CA TYR A 420 -4.74 1.64 -22.72
C TYR A 420 -5.80 1.58 -21.62
N LEU A 421 -6.36 2.74 -21.32
CA LEU A 421 -7.58 2.90 -20.53
C LEU A 421 -8.80 2.36 -21.30
N PRO A 422 -9.98 2.21 -20.66
CA PRO A 422 -11.20 1.80 -21.34
C PRO A 422 -11.47 2.62 -22.60
N GLY A 423 -11.82 1.92 -23.69
CA GLY A 423 -12.03 2.54 -25.00
C GLY A 423 -10.80 2.51 -25.91
N GLY A 424 -9.62 2.09 -25.43
CA GLY A 424 -8.44 1.79 -26.24
C GLY A 424 -7.78 3.00 -26.92
N LYS A 425 -8.01 4.23 -26.44
CA LYS A 425 -7.48 5.47 -27.03
C LYS A 425 -6.48 6.17 -26.13
N ASP A 426 -6.81 6.26 -24.85
CA ASP A 426 -6.00 6.96 -23.86
C ASP A 426 -5.03 6.01 -23.19
N LEU A 427 -3.78 6.47 -22.98
CA LEU A 427 -2.74 5.66 -22.33
C LEU A 427 -3.02 5.51 -20.84
N ALA A 428 -2.83 4.31 -20.33
CA ALA A 428 -2.76 4.04 -18.90
C ALA A 428 -1.37 4.45 -18.39
N LEU A 429 -1.27 5.63 -17.78
CA LEU A 429 -0.01 6.17 -17.29
C LEU A 429 0.30 5.65 -15.88
N GLY A 430 1.51 5.13 -15.71
CA GLY A 430 1.98 4.55 -14.48
C GLY A 430 2.42 5.59 -13.44
N THR A 431 2.20 5.22 -12.18
CA THR A 431 2.77 5.89 -11.00
C THR A 431 3.61 4.89 -10.21
N TYR A 432 4.73 5.36 -9.68
CA TYR A 432 5.58 4.62 -8.76
C TYR A 432 6.11 5.58 -7.72
N ASP A 433 5.92 5.24 -6.46
CA ASP A 433 6.51 5.93 -5.32
C ASP A 433 7.28 4.92 -4.45
N LEU A 434 8.47 5.30 -4.03
CA LEU A 434 9.27 4.64 -3.03
C LEU A 434 9.59 5.64 -1.92
N VAL A 435 9.03 5.43 -0.74
CA VAL A 435 9.38 6.17 0.47
C VAL A 435 10.11 5.21 1.39
N MET A 436 11.39 5.47 1.67
CA MET A 436 12.18 4.60 2.52
C MET A 436 12.94 5.40 3.56
N ARG A 437 13.30 4.77 4.67
CA ARG A 437 14.13 5.40 5.69
C ARG A 437 15.50 5.76 5.12
N SER A 438 15.97 6.96 5.43
CA SER A 438 17.29 7.42 4.99
C SER A 438 18.43 6.56 5.54
N ASP A 439 18.29 6.02 6.75
CA ASP A 439 19.26 5.11 7.37
C ASP A 439 19.31 3.74 6.64
N THR A 440 18.16 3.25 6.15
CA THR A 440 18.08 2.04 5.32
C THR A 440 18.78 2.25 3.97
N ALA A 441 18.54 3.39 3.30
CA ALA A 441 19.22 3.73 2.07
C ALA A 441 20.75 3.83 2.26
N ARG A 442 21.18 4.45 3.36
CA ARG A 442 22.61 4.56 3.69
C ARG A 442 23.25 3.22 4.00
N CYS A 443 22.56 2.36 4.73
CA CYS A 443 22.99 0.99 5.00
C CYS A 443 23.23 0.24 3.67
N LEU A 444 22.25 0.29 2.78
CA LEU A 444 22.23 -0.46 1.52
C LEU A 444 23.38 -0.08 0.57
N TYR A 445 23.66 1.21 0.47
CA TYR A 445 24.66 1.77 -0.45
C TYR A 445 26.00 2.09 0.23
N GLY A 446 26.13 1.92 1.52
CA GLY A 446 27.33 2.28 2.29
C GLY A 446 27.58 3.80 2.30
N PHE A 447 26.54 4.62 2.28
CA PHE A 447 26.64 6.06 2.24
C PHE A 447 26.90 6.68 3.63
N THR A 448 27.48 7.89 3.60
CA THR A 448 27.63 8.75 4.76
C THR A 448 26.36 9.61 4.98
N ASN A 449 26.42 10.63 5.85
CA ASN A 449 25.32 11.56 6.07
C ASN A 449 25.22 12.67 5.00
N ALA A 450 26.00 12.62 3.91
CA ALA A 450 25.87 13.57 2.82
C ALA A 450 24.53 13.39 2.07
N PRO A 451 24.03 14.42 1.38
CA PRO A 451 22.80 14.32 0.61
C PRO A 451 22.82 13.20 -0.41
N ILE A 452 21.69 12.51 -0.53
CA ILE A 452 21.49 11.45 -1.52
C ILE A 452 20.84 12.05 -2.77
N SER A 453 21.33 11.64 -3.92
CA SER A 453 20.70 11.85 -5.22
C SER A 453 20.30 10.51 -5.80
N ALA A 454 19.24 10.46 -6.59
CA ALA A 454 18.83 9.24 -7.26
C ALA A 454 18.44 9.49 -8.71
N THR A 455 18.59 8.45 -9.51
CA THR A 455 18.05 8.37 -10.87
C THR A 455 17.11 7.20 -10.92
N ILE A 456 15.93 7.40 -11.48
CA ILE A 456 14.94 6.34 -11.72
C ILE A 456 14.92 6.08 -13.23
N SER A 457 15.13 4.85 -13.62
CA SER A 457 15.03 4.39 -15.01
C SER A 457 13.89 3.37 -15.10
N VAL A 458 13.14 3.44 -16.18
CA VAL A 458 12.10 2.45 -16.50
C VAL A 458 12.65 1.57 -17.62
N ILE A 459 12.87 0.29 -17.33
CA ILE A 459 13.48 -0.66 -18.26
C ILE A 459 12.38 -1.57 -18.83
N GLY A 460 12.42 -1.79 -20.14
CA GLY A 460 11.48 -2.63 -20.90
C GLY A 460 10.49 -1.81 -21.75
N GLY A 461 10.16 -2.32 -22.94
CA GLY A 461 9.30 -1.66 -23.92
C GLY A 461 10.02 -0.70 -24.87
N GLU A 462 9.29 -0.20 -25.87
CA GLU A 462 9.86 0.54 -27.01
C GLU A 462 10.30 1.98 -26.68
N THR A 463 9.88 2.55 -25.55
CA THR A 463 10.27 3.91 -25.15
C THR A 463 10.47 4.01 -23.63
N ASP A 464 11.70 4.37 -23.22
CA ASP A 464 12.08 4.59 -21.81
C ASP A 464 11.68 6.00 -21.34
N ASN A 465 10.40 6.38 -21.49
CA ASN A 465 9.95 7.70 -21.13
C ASN A 465 9.44 7.76 -19.69
N VAL A 466 10.22 8.33 -18.79
CA VAL A 466 9.76 8.79 -17.48
C VAL A 466 9.43 10.28 -17.59
N ALA A 467 8.16 10.64 -17.46
CA ALA A 467 7.74 12.03 -17.60
C ALA A 467 8.20 12.90 -16.43
N THR A 468 8.26 12.34 -15.22
CA THR A 468 8.63 13.10 -14.01
C THR A 468 9.31 12.20 -13.00
N THR A 469 10.44 12.64 -12.47
CA THR A 469 11.10 12.02 -11.31
C THR A 469 11.15 13.00 -10.15
N VAL A 470 10.91 12.51 -8.95
CA VAL A 470 11.01 13.27 -7.70
C VAL A 470 12.03 12.59 -6.80
N VAL A 471 12.95 13.38 -6.25
CA VAL A 471 13.89 12.92 -5.22
C VAL A 471 13.90 13.96 -4.11
N ASN A 472 13.52 13.55 -2.90
CA ASN A 472 13.50 14.42 -1.73
C ASN A 472 13.90 13.64 -0.48
N GLU A 473 14.73 14.23 0.38
CA GLU A 473 15.09 13.68 1.68
C GLU A 473 14.69 14.66 2.78
N ALA A 474 13.76 14.26 3.63
CA ALA A 474 13.28 15.07 4.74
C ALA A 474 12.86 14.18 5.93
N ASN A 475 13.08 14.67 7.16
CA ASN A 475 12.61 14.02 8.40
C ASN A 475 13.03 12.54 8.54
N GLY A 476 14.21 12.16 8.00
CA GLY A 476 14.71 10.78 8.04
C GLY A 476 14.10 9.84 7.00
N TRP A 477 13.32 10.37 6.06
CA TRP A 477 12.74 9.65 4.95
C TRP A 477 13.28 10.15 3.61
N LEU A 478 13.59 9.23 2.72
CA LEU A 478 13.93 9.47 1.32
C LEU A 478 12.72 9.12 0.48
N LYS A 479 12.21 10.08 -0.28
CA LYS A 479 11.10 9.92 -1.20
C LYS A 479 11.62 9.93 -2.63
N LEU A 480 11.28 8.91 -3.39
CA LEU A 480 11.61 8.71 -4.79
C LEU A 480 10.32 8.41 -5.55
N ALA A 481 10.10 9.07 -6.68
CA ALA A 481 8.89 8.83 -7.46
C ALA A 481 9.15 8.92 -8.96
N ALA A 482 8.40 8.15 -9.73
CA ALA A 482 8.34 8.21 -11.19
C ALA A 482 6.89 8.19 -11.65
N TYR A 483 6.51 9.12 -12.49
CA TYR A 483 5.15 9.26 -12.99
C TYR A 483 5.13 9.38 -14.52
N GLY A 484 4.02 8.96 -15.14
CA GLY A 484 3.75 9.17 -16.55
C GLY A 484 4.46 8.20 -17.48
N PHE A 485 4.94 7.06 -16.98
CA PHE A 485 5.42 5.96 -17.82
C PHE A 485 4.26 5.11 -18.31
N THR A 486 4.43 4.44 -19.45
CA THR A 486 3.42 3.52 -19.99
C THR A 486 3.64 2.12 -19.43
N PHE A 487 2.54 1.38 -19.20
CA PHE A 487 2.62 -0.02 -18.83
C PHE A 487 2.97 -0.89 -20.05
N SER A 488 3.87 -1.73 -19.91
CA SER A 488 4.27 -2.95 -20.58
C SER A 488 5.23 -3.53 -19.57
N ASP A 489 5.55 -4.79 -19.52
CA ASP A 489 6.41 -5.34 -18.47
C ASP A 489 7.61 -4.46 -18.19
N LYS A 490 7.54 -3.73 -17.09
CA LYS A 490 8.52 -2.72 -16.73
C LYS A 490 9.21 -3.09 -15.42
N THR A 491 10.53 -2.92 -15.43
CA THR A 491 11.32 -2.88 -14.20
C THR A 491 11.71 -1.45 -13.92
N LEU A 492 11.29 -0.94 -12.78
CA LEU A 492 11.73 0.34 -12.27
C LEU A 492 13.06 0.14 -11.56
N GLN A 493 14.11 0.75 -12.06
CA GLN A 493 15.45 0.69 -11.49
C GLN A 493 15.82 2.02 -10.85
N VAL A 494 16.06 2.00 -9.54
CA VAL A 494 16.52 3.18 -8.81
C VAL A 494 17.99 3.04 -8.50
N LYS A 495 18.80 3.95 -9.03
CA LYS A 495 20.22 4.09 -8.70
C LYS A 495 20.42 5.29 -7.79
N MET A 496 20.88 5.05 -6.58
CA MET A 496 21.24 6.12 -5.67
C MET A 496 22.72 6.46 -5.78
N THR A 497 23.00 7.73 -5.64
CA THR A 497 24.37 8.27 -5.59
C THR A 497 24.46 9.27 -4.45
N GLN A 498 25.67 9.51 -3.97
CA GLN A 498 25.92 10.49 -2.93
C GLN A 498 26.84 11.57 -3.49
N ALA A 499 26.56 12.83 -3.19
CA ALA A 499 27.49 13.90 -3.45
C ALA A 499 28.84 13.55 -2.80
N LYS A 500 29.95 13.66 -3.56
CA LYS A 500 31.27 13.55 -2.95
C LYS A 500 31.28 14.47 -1.75
N ALA A 501 31.56 13.93 -0.56
CA ALA A 501 31.79 14.76 0.61
C ALA A 501 32.74 15.87 0.16
N SER A 502 32.28 17.09 0.11
CA SER A 502 33.18 18.22 -0.09
C SER A 502 34.22 18.03 0.98
N ALA A 503 35.46 17.76 0.57
CA ALA A 503 36.57 17.59 1.49
C ALA A 503 36.46 18.79 2.43
N GLY A 504 35.97 18.53 3.64
CA GLY A 504 35.68 19.59 4.57
C GLY A 504 36.93 20.39 4.65
N SER A 505 36.85 21.64 4.24
CA SER A 505 37.95 22.56 4.42
C SER A 505 38.33 22.45 5.89
N THR A 506 39.33 21.60 6.17
CA THR A 506 39.94 21.54 7.49
C THR A 506 40.46 22.95 7.68
N ARG A 507 39.61 23.78 8.32
CA ARG A 507 40.05 25.11 8.75
C ARG A 507 41.27 24.89 9.61
N SER A 508 42.44 24.96 9.01
CA SER A 508 43.72 24.76 9.69
C SER A 508 43.72 25.73 10.88
N SER A 509 43.77 25.21 12.07
CA SER A 509 43.97 26.04 13.25
C SER A 509 45.46 26.19 13.50
N ILE A 510 45.90 27.40 13.63
CA ILE A 510 47.28 27.73 14.00
C ILE A 510 47.30 28.14 15.48
N THR A 511 48.39 27.81 16.14
CA THR A 511 48.68 28.26 17.50
C THR A 511 49.45 29.55 17.45
N CYS A 512 48.95 30.61 18.08
CA CYS A 512 49.53 31.93 18.16
C CYS A 512 49.99 32.24 19.59
N VAL A 513 51.15 32.88 19.73
CA VAL A 513 51.78 33.19 21.03
C VAL A 513 52.10 34.67 21.12
N LYS A 514 51.78 35.26 22.31
CA LYS A 514 52.22 36.62 22.70
C LYS A 514 52.72 36.55 24.14
N GLY A 515 54.03 36.62 24.33
CA GLY A 515 54.66 36.40 25.62
C GLY A 515 54.38 34.99 26.18
N LYS A 516 53.81 34.89 27.35
CA LYS A 516 53.39 33.60 27.95
C LYS A 516 51.95 33.15 27.54
N VAL A 517 51.25 33.95 26.76
CA VAL A 517 49.84 33.65 26.37
C VAL A 517 49.82 32.92 25.03
N THR A 518 49.16 31.74 25.00
CA THR A 518 48.96 30.92 23.83
C THR A 518 47.48 30.90 23.46
N LYS A 519 47.15 31.14 22.17
CA LYS A 519 45.77 31.11 21.65
C LYS A 519 45.71 30.30 20.37
N LYS A 520 44.74 29.38 20.31
CA LYS A 520 44.44 28.62 19.08
C LYS A 520 43.50 29.48 18.24
N VAL A 521 43.84 29.74 16.97
CA VAL A 521 43.09 30.59 16.04
C VAL A 521 42.80 29.82 14.77
N THR A 522 41.57 29.83 14.31
CA THR A 522 41.16 29.22 13.02
C THR A 522 41.55 30.14 11.89
N GLY A 523 42.43 29.71 10.98
CA GLY A 523 42.94 30.49 9.85
C GLY A 523 44.45 30.39 9.71
N SER A 524 45.02 31.05 8.71
CA SER A 524 46.46 31.01 8.38
C SER A 524 47.30 32.13 9.00
N LYS A 525 46.67 33.16 9.65
CA LYS A 525 47.33 34.32 10.23
C LYS A 525 46.98 34.52 11.68
N CYS A 526 47.94 34.88 12.51
CA CYS A 526 47.70 35.24 13.89
C CYS A 526 47.12 36.67 14.01
N PRO A 527 46.28 36.94 15.05
CA PRO A 527 45.82 38.28 15.34
C PRO A 527 46.99 39.25 15.59
N ALA A 528 46.75 40.55 15.43
CA ALA A 528 47.76 41.56 15.65
C ALA A 528 48.41 41.42 17.05
N GLY A 529 49.75 41.44 17.06
CA GLY A 529 50.54 41.25 18.26
C GLY A 529 50.84 39.84 18.70
N TYR A 530 50.33 38.77 17.96
CA TYR A 530 50.68 37.39 18.20
C TYR A 530 51.56 36.85 17.06
N LYS A 531 52.47 35.95 17.37
CA LYS A 531 53.31 35.24 16.40
C LYS A 531 52.87 33.77 16.33
N LYS A 532 52.98 33.19 15.15
CA LYS A 532 52.73 31.75 14.95
C LYS A 532 53.77 30.95 15.75
N LYS A 533 53.34 29.97 16.52
CA LYS A 533 54.21 29.05 17.24
C LYS A 533 54.75 27.99 16.27
#